data_a614da48d54b8d6d75d4530af9511246
#
_entry.id   a614da48d54b8d6d75d4530af9511246
#
_cell.length_a   1.000
_cell.length_b   1.000
_cell.length_c   1.000
_cell.angle_alpha   90.00
_cell.angle_beta   90.00
_cell.angle_gamma   90.00
#
_symmetry.space_group_name_H-M   'P 1'
#
loop_
_entity.id
_entity.type
_entity.pdbx_description
1 polymer ?
#
loop_
_entity_poly.entity_id
_entity_poly.type
_entity_poly.pdbx_seq_one_letter_code
_entity_poly.pdbx_strand_id
1 'polypeptide(L)'
;MKTLVTGGGGFLGSHLVAHMRADGVDPVVARKHDYDLTRWDDAERLFADVRPELVIHLAAEVGGIGANRDNPGRYWYANLMMGAHVLELARLQGTAKVVTLGTICEYPKFTPVPFREEDLWNGYPEETNAPYGVAKKSILVGAQTYRQQYGMHAVHLLPVNLYGPGDNFDLETSHVIPALIRKMLEAQERGEGEIVLWGDGSPTREFLYVEDAAEGIWLAAQRYDEPEPVNLGSGVEISIRDLAQTVAELTGFSGEIVWDATKPNGQPRRQLDVSRAEELFGFRAKTGFRDGLERTIAWYRAHAPVHAGA
;
A
#
# COMPACT_ATOMS: atom_id res chain seq x y z
N MET A 1 23.39 10.38 -6.49
CA MET A 1 23.01 9.28 -5.56
C MET A 1 22.31 8.19 -6.37
N LYS A 2 22.89 6.99 -6.42
CA LYS A 2 22.33 5.86 -7.16
C LYS A 2 21.20 5.24 -6.35
N THR A 3 19.98 5.35 -6.85
CA THR A 3 18.78 4.90 -6.13
C THR A 3 18.20 3.64 -6.76
N LEU A 4 17.88 2.65 -5.92
CA LEU A 4 17.18 1.44 -6.29
C LEU A 4 15.75 1.49 -5.74
N VAL A 5 14.75 1.29 -6.60
CA VAL A 5 13.35 1.10 -6.21
C VAL A 5 12.94 -0.32 -6.53
N THR A 6 12.80 -1.15 -5.51
CA THR A 6 12.20 -2.48 -5.67
C THR A 6 10.69 -2.36 -5.72
N GLY A 7 10.04 -3.13 -6.57
CA GLY A 7 8.60 -2.94 -6.81
C GLY A 7 8.24 -1.67 -7.59
N GLY A 8 9.23 -0.97 -8.16
CA GLY A 8 9.04 0.27 -8.91
C GLY A 8 8.19 0.16 -10.18
N GLY A 9 7.93 -1.05 -10.66
CA GLY A 9 7.00 -1.29 -11.78
C GLY A 9 5.57 -1.65 -11.34
N GLY A 10 5.28 -1.68 -10.04
CA GLY A 10 3.95 -1.92 -9.49
C GLY A 10 3.11 -0.64 -9.37
N PHE A 11 1.92 -0.76 -8.78
CA PHE A 11 0.99 0.34 -8.61
C PHE A 11 1.65 1.56 -7.94
N LEU A 12 1.98 1.48 -6.66
CA LEU A 12 2.64 2.58 -5.94
C LEU A 12 4.00 2.94 -6.55
N GLY A 13 4.77 1.92 -6.95
CA GLY A 13 6.14 2.12 -7.42
C GLY A 13 6.23 2.93 -8.72
N SER A 14 5.28 2.78 -9.64
CA SER A 14 5.25 3.56 -10.88
C SER A 14 5.04 5.06 -10.61
N HIS A 15 4.17 5.41 -9.67
CA HIS A 15 3.94 6.79 -9.24
C HIS A 15 5.15 7.37 -8.52
N LEU A 16 5.79 6.59 -7.63
CA LEU A 16 7.01 7.04 -6.97
C LEU A 16 8.14 7.30 -7.98
N VAL A 17 8.35 6.38 -8.91
CA VAL A 17 9.37 6.54 -9.97
C VAL A 17 9.08 7.77 -10.83
N ALA A 18 7.82 8.01 -11.20
CA ALA A 18 7.43 9.20 -11.95
C ALA A 18 7.70 10.50 -11.15
N HIS A 19 7.36 10.50 -9.85
CA HIS A 19 7.62 11.63 -8.95
C HIS A 19 9.12 11.90 -8.81
N MET A 20 9.94 10.88 -8.59
CA MET A 20 11.39 11.00 -8.49
C MET A 20 12.02 11.55 -9.79
N ARG A 21 11.53 11.10 -10.95
CA ARG A 21 12.00 11.61 -12.26
C ARG A 21 11.64 13.07 -12.47
N ALA A 22 10.47 13.50 -12.01
CA ALA A 22 10.09 14.91 -12.03
C ALA A 22 11.03 15.78 -11.17
N ASP A 23 11.57 15.22 -10.08
CA ASP A 23 12.58 15.84 -9.22
C ASP A 23 14.03 15.66 -9.76
N GLY A 24 14.20 15.12 -10.98
CA GLY A 24 15.52 14.96 -11.61
C GLY A 24 16.29 13.73 -11.15
N VAL A 25 15.66 12.79 -10.44
CA VAL A 25 16.28 11.53 -10.01
C VAL A 25 15.71 10.38 -10.83
N ASP A 26 16.58 9.68 -11.59
CA ASP A 26 16.17 8.48 -12.35
C ASP A 26 16.60 7.21 -11.60
N PRO A 27 15.68 6.54 -10.87
CA PRO A 27 16.01 5.36 -10.10
C PRO A 27 16.12 4.12 -10.97
N VAL A 28 16.96 3.16 -10.55
CA VAL A 28 16.95 1.81 -11.09
C VAL A 28 15.71 1.06 -10.55
N VAL A 29 14.92 0.51 -11.46
CA VAL A 29 13.71 -0.25 -11.13
C VAL A 29 13.99 -1.75 -11.28
N ALA A 30 14.00 -2.48 -10.16
CA ALA A 30 14.11 -3.94 -10.20
C ALA A 30 12.76 -4.58 -10.55
N ARG A 31 12.76 -5.48 -11.53
CA ARG A 31 11.58 -6.26 -11.93
C ARG A 31 11.68 -7.69 -11.43
N LYS A 32 10.56 -8.28 -11.01
CA LYS A 32 10.50 -9.63 -10.43
C LYS A 32 11.00 -10.72 -11.39
N HIS A 33 10.78 -10.58 -12.70
CA HIS A 33 11.24 -11.56 -13.69
C HIS A 33 12.76 -11.54 -13.88
N ASP A 34 13.45 -10.43 -13.55
CA ASP A 34 14.91 -10.32 -13.62
C ASP A 34 15.55 -10.72 -12.30
N TYR A 35 14.90 -10.33 -11.17
CA TYR A 35 15.41 -10.51 -9.80
C TYR A 35 14.25 -10.88 -8.85
N ASP A 36 14.14 -12.15 -8.51
CA ASP A 36 13.19 -12.61 -7.49
C ASP A 36 13.76 -12.40 -6.09
N LEU A 37 13.34 -11.34 -5.43
CA LEU A 37 13.85 -10.96 -4.11
C LEU A 37 13.53 -11.97 -2.99
N THR A 38 12.67 -12.96 -3.22
CA THR A 38 12.47 -14.06 -2.27
C THR A 38 13.64 -15.04 -2.28
N ARG A 39 14.53 -14.96 -3.28
CA ARG A 39 15.73 -15.78 -3.45
C ARG A 39 16.98 -14.95 -3.15
N TRP A 40 17.80 -15.44 -2.27
CA TRP A 40 19.05 -14.76 -1.88
C TRP A 40 19.94 -14.44 -3.10
N ASP A 41 20.21 -15.45 -3.94
CA ASP A 41 21.13 -15.32 -5.09
C ASP A 41 20.68 -14.22 -6.07
N ASP A 42 19.37 -14.09 -6.31
CA ASP A 42 18.81 -13.06 -7.19
C ASP A 42 18.89 -11.68 -6.54
N ALA A 43 18.59 -11.58 -5.24
CA ALA A 43 18.74 -10.33 -4.50
C ALA A 43 20.20 -9.87 -4.44
N GLU A 44 21.13 -10.80 -4.16
CA GLU A 44 22.57 -10.52 -4.13
C GLU A 44 23.07 -10.05 -5.51
N ARG A 45 22.66 -10.70 -6.59
CA ARG A 45 22.96 -10.27 -7.96
C ARG A 45 22.44 -8.85 -8.23
N LEU A 46 21.19 -8.54 -7.85
CA LEU A 46 20.63 -7.20 -8.00
C LEU A 46 21.51 -6.15 -7.31
N PHE A 47 21.87 -6.39 -6.06
CA PHE A 47 22.70 -5.45 -5.31
C PHE A 47 24.11 -5.32 -5.89
N ALA A 48 24.72 -6.41 -6.38
CA ALA A 48 26.01 -6.39 -7.04
C ALA A 48 25.97 -5.56 -8.36
N ASP A 49 24.91 -5.73 -9.17
CA ASP A 49 24.74 -5.03 -10.44
C ASP A 49 24.44 -3.53 -10.24
N VAL A 50 23.64 -3.21 -9.21
CA VAL A 50 23.18 -1.83 -8.98
C VAL A 50 24.11 -1.06 -8.06
N ARG A 51 24.60 -1.63 -6.97
CA ARG A 51 25.35 -0.96 -5.89
C ARG A 51 24.67 0.34 -5.44
N PRO A 52 23.46 0.23 -4.87
CA PRO A 52 22.65 1.41 -4.55
C PRO A 52 23.19 2.16 -3.32
N GLU A 53 23.13 3.49 -3.36
CA GLU A 53 23.35 4.37 -2.21
C GLU A 53 22.06 4.60 -1.41
N LEU A 54 20.90 4.56 -2.10
CA LEU A 54 19.55 4.60 -1.50
C LEU A 54 18.73 3.43 -2.03
N VAL A 55 18.08 2.72 -1.14
CA VAL A 55 17.08 1.70 -1.50
C VAL A 55 15.70 2.12 -0.98
N ILE A 56 14.71 2.14 -1.87
CA ILE A 56 13.30 2.26 -1.47
C ILE A 56 12.62 0.91 -1.78
N HIS A 57 12.28 0.18 -0.72
CA HIS A 57 11.75 -1.18 -0.81
C HIS A 57 10.22 -1.19 -0.80
N LEU A 58 9.62 -1.19 -1.99
CA LEU A 58 8.16 -1.26 -2.18
C LEU A 58 7.67 -2.65 -2.60
N ALA A 59 8.59 -3.55 -3.00
CA ALA A 59 8.20 -4.89 -3.43
C ALA A 59 7.44 -5.61 -2.32
N ALA A 60 6.26 -6.10 -2.65
CA ALA A 60 5.39 -6.85 -1.76
C ALA A 60 4.52 -7.84 -2.55
N GLU A 61 4.13 -8.93 -1.92
CA GLU A 61 2.98 -9.73 -2.33
C GLU A 61 1.83 -9.39 -1.39
N VAL A 62 0.76 -8.82 -1.94
CA VAL A 62 -0.38 -8.29 -1.20
C VAL A 62 -1.65 -8.45 -2.02
N GLY A 63 -2.79 -8.54 -1.35
CA GLY A 63 -4.10 -8.58 -1.98
C GLY A 63 -5.20 -8.20 -0.99
N GLY A 64 -6.46 -8.22 -1.44
CA GLY A 64 -7.62 -8.01 -0.59
C GLY A 64 -7.79 -9.10 0.49
N ILE A 65 -8.81 -8.96 1.33
CA ILE A 65 -9.09 -9.88 2.46
C ILE A 65 -9.19 -11.35 2.00
N GLY A 66 -9.84 -11.61 0.87
CA GLY A 66 -9.95 -12.96 0.30
C GLY A 66 -8.59 -13.56 -0.04
N ALA A 67 -7.77 -12.84 -0.77
CA ALA A 67 -6.44 -13.26 -1.20
C ALA A 67 -5.50 -13.49 0.01
N ASN A 68 -5.57 -12.65 1.04
CA ASN A 68 -4.81 -12.84 2.29
C ASN A 68 -5.23 -14.12 3.02
N ARG A 69 -6.54 -14.37 3.13
CA ARG A 69 -7.08 -15.58 3.76
C ARG A 69 -6.65 -16.85 3.04
N ASP A 70 -6.63 -16.82 1.71
CA ASP A 70 -6.37 -18.00 0.88
C ASP A 70 -4.87 -18.26 0.67
N ASN A 71 -3.99 -17.26 0.92
CA ASN A 71 -2.54 -17.35 0.73
C ASN A 71 -1.70 -16.92 1.95
N PRO A 72 -2.05 -17.27 3.20
CA PRO A 72 -1.41 -16.71 4.40
C PRO A 72 0.08 -17.03 4.49
N GLY A 73 0.47 -18.28 4.23
CA GLY A 73 1.87 -18.72 4.29
C GLY A 73 2.73 -18.09 3.20
N ARG A 74 2.19 -17.95 1.99
CA ARG A 74 2.90 -17.30 0.88
C ARG A 74 3.16 -15.83 1.17
N TYR A 75 2.16 -15.10 1.65
CA TYR A 75 2.30 -13.66 1.91
C TYR A 75 3.23 -13.40 3.09
N TRP A 76 3.18 -14.25 4.13
CA TRP A 76 4.14 -14.19 5.22
C TRP A 76 5.58 -14.41 4.70
N TYR A 77 5.83 -15.54 4.02
CA TYR A 77 7.17 -15.91 3.55
C TYR A 77 7.74 -14.88 2.56
N ALA A 78 7.00 -14.55 1.51
CA ALA A 78 7.51 -13.69 0.44
C ALA A 78 7.87 -12.30 0.98
N ASN A 79 6.99 -11.67 1.77
CA ASN A 79 7.25 -10.33 2.28
C ASN A 79 8.39 -10.31 3.30
N LEU A 80 8.46 -11.32 4.19
CA LEU A 80 9.56 -11.44 5.14
C LEU A 80 10.90 -11.60 4.44
N MET A 81 11.00 -12.55 3.50
CA MET A 81 12.27 -12.85 2.82
C MET A 81 12.74 -11.68 1.96
N MET A 82 11.85 -11.05 1.18
CA MET A 82 12.22 -9.88 0.38
C MET A 82 12.81 -8.76 1.26
N GLY A 83 12.12 -8.41 2.35
CA GLY A 83 12.60 -7.35 3.25
C GLY A 83 13.89 -7.72 3.98
N ALA A 84 14.02 -8.97 4.47
CA ALA A 84 15.22 -9.44 5.15
C ALA A 84 16.45 -9.44 4.22
N HIS A 85 16.29 -9.94 2.99
CA HIS A 85 17.36 -9.92 1.98
C HIS A 85 17.80 -8.50 1.65
N VAL A 86 16.83 -7.58 1.44
CA VAL A 86 17.13 -6.16 1.14
C VAL A 86 17.90 -5.50 2.28
N LEU A 87 17.49 -5.69 3.54
CA LEU A 87 18.19 -5.11 4.69
C LEU A 87 19.61 -5.66 4.83
N GLU A 88 19.77 -6.99 4.75
CA GLU A 88 21.11 -7.61 4.91
C GLU A 88 22.06 -7.22 3.76
N LEU A 89 21.59 -7.25 2.52
CA LEU A 89 22.42 -6.88 1.38
C LEU A 89 22.77 -5.38 1.36
N ALA A 90 21.84 -4.52 1.79
CA ALA A 90 22.12 -3.11 1.99
C ALA A 90 23.25 -2.89 3.01
N ARG A 91 23.20 -3.61 4.14
CA ARG A 91 24.24 -3.58 5.16
C ARG A 91 25.59 -4.05 4.61
N LEU A 92 25.60 -5.23 3.95
CA LEU A 92 26.82 -5.84 3.42
C LEU A 92 27.52 -4.98 2.37
N GLN A 93 26.76 -4.21 1.60
CA GLN A 93 27.28 -3.32 0.56
C GLN A 93 27.51 -1.88 1.02
N GLY A 94 27.16 -1.55 2.27
CA GLY A 94 27.33 -0.21 2.80
C GLY A 94 26.37 0.82 2.15
N THR A 95 25.15 0.37 1.80
CA THR A 95 24.09 1.28 1.32
C THR A 95 23.84 2.38 2.34
N ALA A 96 23.86 3.65 1.89
CA ALA A 96 23.81 4.79 2.80
C ALA A 96 22.44 4.90 3.50
N LYS A 97 21.33 4.55 2.82
CA LYS A 97 19.99 4.60 3.41
C LYS A 97 19.03 3.57 2.80
N VAL A 98 18.15 3.01 3.65
CA VAL A 98 17.06 2.12 3.23
C VAL A 98 15.72 2.69 3.71
N VAL A 99 14.75 2.79 2.82
CA VAL A 99 13.35 3.09 3.15
C VAL A 99 12.54 1.83 2.94
N THR A 100 11.93 1.32 3.99
CA THR A 100 11.05 0.15 3.94
C THR A 100 9.60 0.55 4.10
N LEU A 101 8.70 -0.15 3.39
CA LEU A 101 7.27 0.04 3.52
C LEU A 101 6.65 -1.08 4.35
N GLY A 102 5.99 -0.66 5.42
CA GLY A 102 5.06 -1.43 6.22
C GLY A 102 3.62 -1.31 5.71
N THR A 103 2.68 -1.36 6.65
CA THR A 103 1.24 -1.32 6.34
C THR A 103 0.41 -1.03 7.60
N ILE A 104 -0.76 -0.43 7.45
CA ILE A 104 -1.75 -0.32 8.53
C ILE A 104 -2.13 -1.70 9.14
N CYS A 105 -1.92 -2.81 8.40
CA CYS A 105 -2.18 -4.16 8.90
C CYS A 105 -1.17 -4.64 9.97
N GLU A 106 -0.14 -3.88 10.28
CA GLU A 106 0.78 -4.15 11.41
C GLU A 106 0.18 -3.83 12.76
N TYR A 107 -0.83 -2.95 12.78
CA TYR A 107 -1.50 -2.55 14.02
C TYR A 107 -2.34 -3.68 14.61
N PRO A 108 -2.42 -3.73 15.96
CA PRO A 108 -3.31 -4.66 16.63
C PRO A 108 -4.76 -4.48 16.20
N LYS A 109 -5.53 -5.58 16.23
CA LYS A 109 -6.95 -5.59 15.88
C LYS A 109 -7.77 -4.57 16.68
N PHE A 110 -7.43 -4.37 17.95
CA PHE A 110 -8.15 -3.50 18.87
C PHE A 110 -7.33 -2.26 19.25
N THR A 111 -6.75 -1.59 18.26
CA THR A 111 -6.04 -0.33 18.46
C THR A 111 -7.04 0.82 18.61
N PRO A 112 -6.87 1.75 19.58
CA PRO A 112 -7.64 2.99 19.63
C PRO A 112 -7.51 3.80 18.33
N VAL A 113 -8.59 4.43 17.88
CA VAL A 113 -8.60 5.24 16.66
C VAL A 113 -8.53 6.72 17.04
N PRO A 114 -7.66 7.54 16.40
CA PRO A 114 -6.72 7.17 15.34
C PRO A 114 -5.53 6.37 15.84
N PHE A 115 -5.00 5.44 15.00
CA PHE A 115 -3.87 4.57 15.34
C PHE A 115 -2.58 5.37 15.42
N ARG A 116 -1.89 5.28 16.55
CA ARG A 116 -0.58 5.90 16.76
C ARG A 116 0.52 4.88 16.70
N GLU A 117 1.69 5.28 16.24
CA GLU A 117 2.83 4.38 16.06
C GLU A 117 3.25 3.69 17.36
N GLU A 118 3.03 4.32 18.51
CA GLU A 118 3.27 3.74 19.84
C GLU A 118 2.39 2.52 20.12
N ASP A 119 1.23 2.42 19.48
CA ASP A 119 0.27 1.33 19.70
C ASP A 119 0.60 0.06 18.92
N LEU A 120 1.59 0.09 18.04
CA LEU A 120 1.98 -1.06 17.20
C LEU A 120 2.20 -2.35 18.00
N TRP A 121 2.69 -2.25 19.25
CA TRP A 121 3.06 -3.40 20.07
C TRP A 121 2.00 -3.82 21.09
N ASN A 122 0.83 -3.17 21.11
CA ASN A 122 -0.21 -3.37 22.12
C ASN A 122 -1.12 -4.57 21.84
N GLY A 123 -0.76 -5.48 20.92
CA GLY A 123 -1.53 -6.68 20.65
C GLY A 123 -1.20 -7.33 19.30
N TYR A 124 -2.03 -8.32 18.93
CA TYR A 124 -1.91 -9.07 17.69
C TYR A 124 -2.75 -8.44 16.56
N PRO A 125 -2.27 -8.41 15.32
CA PRO A 125 -3.03 -7.92 14.18
C PRO A 125 -4.33 -8.68 13.92
N GLU A 126 -5.20 -8.14 13.07
CA GLU A 126 -6.42 -8.80 12.65
C GLU A 126 -6.07 -10.10 11.90
N GLU A 127 -6.75 -11.20 12.24
CA GLU A 127 -6.34 -12.57 11.96
C GLU A 127 -6.17 -12.87 10.47
N THR A 128 -7.01 -12.30 9.59
CA THR A 128 -6.93 -12.55 8.14
C THR A 128 -5.71 -11.86 7.51
N ASN A 129 -5.30 -10.72 8.07
CA ASN A 129 -4.16 -9.93 7.59
C ASN A 129 -2.88 -10.18 8.41
N ALA A 130 -2.98 -10.86 9.56
CA ALA A 130 -1.88 -11.04 10.49
C ALA A 130 -0.61 -11.63 9.87
N PRO A 131 -0.66 -12.67 9.01
CA PRO A 131 0.55 -13.20 8.40
C PRO A 131 1.33 -12.16 7.60
N TYR A 132 0.62 -11.37 6.79
CA TYR A 132 1.20 -10.25 6.04
C TYR A 132 1.69 -9.13 6.98
N GLY A 133 0.84 -8.69 7.91
CA GLY A 133 1.16 -7.62 8.86
C GLY A 133 2.36 -7.97 9.76
N VAL A 134 2.45 -9.20 10.27
CA VAL A 134 3.59 -9.67 11.08
C VAL A 134 4.88 -9.73 10.26
N ALA A 135 4.81 -10.19 9.00
CA ALA A 135 5.97 -10.18 8.11
C ALA A 135 6.53 -8.76 7.95
N LYS A 136 5.65 -7.79 7.67
CA LYS A 136 6.03 -6.36 7.54
C LYS A 136 6.56 -5.78 8.85
N LYS A 137 5.91 -6.06 9.97
CA LYS A 137 6.35 -5.64 11.31
C LYS A 137 7.72 -6.22 11.68
N SER A 138 8.05 -7.43 11.19
CA SER A 138 9.38 -8.00 11.36
C SER A 138 10.45 -7.20 10.60
N ILE A 139 10.12 -6.59 9.48
CA ILE A 139 11.02 -5.69 8.75
C ILE A 139 11.26 -4.38 9.53
N LEU A 140 10.24 -3.83 10.21
CA LEU A 140 10.45 -2.72 11.14
C LEU A 140 11.48 -3.08 12.22
N VAL A 141 11.32 -4.25 12.87
CA VAL A 141 12.30 -4.72 13.86
C VAL A 141 13.68 -4.85 13.24
N GLY A 142 13.76 -5.43 12.03
CA GLY A 142 15.01 -5.53 11.26
C GLY A 142 15.66 -4.17 11.06
N ALA A 143 14.91 -3.18 10.56
CA ALA A 143 15.41 -1.84 10.33
C ALA A 143 15.97 -1.19 11.62
N GLN A 144 15.25 -1.32 12.73
CA GLN A 144 15.66 -0.78 14.04
C GLN A 144 16.89 -1.48 14.61
N THR A 145 16.94 -2.83 14.55
CA THR A 145 18.08 -3.59 15.09
C THR A 145 19.34 -3.43 14.24
N TYR A 146 19.21 -3.30 12.92
CA TYR A 146 20.35 -3.02 12.03
C TYR A 146 20.89 -1.60 12.25
N ARG A 147 20.03 -0.62 12.53
CA ARG A 147 20.48 0.71 12.96
C ARG A 147 21.23 0.62 14.28
N GLN A 148 20.70 -0.06 15.29
CA GLN A 148 21.32 -0.19 16.60
C GLN A 148 22.67 -0.90 16.55
N GLN A 149 22.77 -2.00 15.80
CA GLN A 149 23.97 -2.85 15.80
C GLN A 149 25.04 -2.36 14.81
N TYR A 150 24.62 -1.89 13.65
CA TYR A 150 25.53 -1.60 12.52
C TYR A 150 25.56 -0.11 12.13
N GLY A 151 24.76 0.73 12.75
CA GLY A 151 24.66 2.13 12.37
C GLY A 151 23.99 2.36 11.00
N MET A 152 23.25 1.36 10.48
CA MET A 152 22.61 1.46 9.17
C MET A 152 21.44 2.44 9.22
N HIS A 153 21.41 3.42 8.32
CA HIS A 153 20.28 4.33 8.19
C HIS A 153 19.10 3.61 7.52
N ALA A 154 18.11 3.22 8.33
CA ALA A 154 16.91 2.56 7.84
C ALA A 154 15.68 3.21 8.48
N VAL A 155 14.67 3.53 7.66
CA VAL A 155 13.39 4.08 8.08
C VAL A 155 12.24 3.20 7.62
N HIS A 156 11.13 3.22 8.38
CA HIS A 156 9.97 2.39 8.12
C HIS A 156 8.69 3.23 8.08
N LEU A 157 7.96 3.18 6.98
CA LEU A 157 6.75 3.96 6.76
C LEU A 157 5.53 3.05 6.72
N LEU A 158 4.45 3.48 7.34
CA LEU A 158 3.20 2.73 7.53
C LEU A 158 2.07 3.36 6.70
N PRO A 159 1.95 3.05 5.40
CA PRO A 159 0.86 3.60 4.61
C PRO A 159 -0.49 2.99 5.00
N VAL A 160 -1.53 3.82 4.92
CA VAL A 160 -2.92 3.39 4.94
C VAL A 160 -3.30 2.74 3.58
N ASN A 161 -4.58 2.37 3.39
CA ASN A 161 -5.03 1.83 2.11
C ASN A 161 -4.82 2.85 0.98
N LEU A 162 -4.08 2.45 -0.03
CA LEU A 162 -3.79 3.28 -1.19
C LEU A 162 -4.84 3.05 -2.28
N TYR A 163 -5.10 4.08 -3.08
CA TYR A 163 -5.95 4.00 -4.27
C TYR A 163 -5.49 5.00 -5.33
N GLY A 164 -5.82 4.76 -6.59
CA GLY A 164 -5.47 5.69 -7.67
C GLY A 164 -5.36 5.03 -9.05
N PRO A 165 -4.95 5.77 -10.06
CA PRO A 165 -4.65 5.26 -11.39
C PRO A 165 -3.63 4.12 -11.35
N GLY A 166 -3.88 3.03 -12.09
CA GLY A 166 -2.99 1.88 -12.15
C GLY A 166 -3.13 0.89 -11.00
N ASP A 167 -4.14 1.04 -10.11
CA ASP A 167 -4.45 0.06 -9.09
C ASP A 167 -4.88 -1.29 -9.68
N ASN A 168 -4.95 -2.32 -8.85
CA ASN A 168 -5.40 -3.64 -9.24
C ASN A 168 -6.94 -3.70 -9.25
N PHE A 169 -7.55 -3.86 -10.43
CA PHE A 169 -9.00 -3.97 -10.61
C PHE A 169 -9.50 -5.41 -10.75
N ASP A 170 -8.68 -6.42 -10.51
CA ASP A 170 -9.12 -7.81 -10.50
C ASP A 170 -10.05 -8.09 -9.31
N LEU A 171 -11.26 -8.60 -9.57
CA LEU A 171 -12.30 -8.74 -8.54
C LEU A 171 -11.98 -9.78 -7.44
N GLU A 172 -11.05 -10.70 -7.70
CA GLU A 172 -10.66 -11.71 -6.71
C GLU A 172 -9.56 -11.20 -5.77
N THR A 173 -8.71 -10.30 -6.26
CA THR A 173 -7.51 -9.86 -5.55
C THR A 173 -7.48 -8.38 -5.19
N SER A 174 -8.38 -7.57 -5.77
CA SER A 174 -8.40 -6.12 -5.57
C SER A 174 -8.87 -5.68 -4.18
N HIS A 175 -8.53 -4.44 -3.86
CA HIS A 175 -9.09 -3.72 -2.72
C HIS A 175 -10.49 -3.14 -3.03
N VAL A 176 -11.13 -2.56 -2.02
CA VAL A 176 -12.54 -2.16 -2.09
C VAL A 176 -12.81 -1.08 -3.15
N ILE A 177 -11.97 -0.05 -3.28
CA ILE A 177 -12.20 1.05 -4.25
C ILE A 177 -12.16 0.52 -5.69
N PRO A 178 -11.10 -0.15 -6.18
CA PRO A 178 -11.08 -0.67 -7.53
C PRO A 178 -12.18 -1.71 -7.78
N ALA A 179 -12.52 -2.54 -6.78
CA ALA A 179 -13.63 -3.49 -6.90
C ALA A 179 -14.98 -2.79 -7.11
N LEU A 180 -15.28 -1.73 -6.36
CA LEU A 180 -16.51 -0.94 -6.50
C LEU A 180 -16.60 -0.27 -7.87
N ILE A 181 -15.52 0.40 -8.29
CA ILE A 181 -15.45 1.08 -9.59
C ILE A 181 -15.74 0.09 -10.71
N ARG A 182 -15.04 -1.05 -10.71
CA ARG A 182 -15.21 -2.08 -11.75
C ARG A 182 -16.61 -2.67 -11.75
N LYS A 183 -17.12 -3.09 -10.59
CA LYS A 183 -18.48 -3.66 -10.46
C LYS A 183 -19.57 -2.73 -10.99
N MET A 184 -19.50 -1.44 -10.62
CA MET A 184 -20.52 -0.47 -11.02
C MET A 184 -20.47 -0.16 -12.51
N LEU A 185 -19.28 -0.01 -13.09
CA LEU A 185 -19.12 0.21 -14.52
C LEU A 185 -19.54 -1.00 -15.36
N GLU A 186 -19.13 -2.21 -14.98
CA GLU A 186 -19.55 -3.44 -15.66
C GLU A 186 -21.06 -3.69 -15.54
N ALA A 187 -21.66 -3.43 -14.35
CA ALA A 187 -23.11 -3.55 -14.18
C ALA A 187 -23.88 -2.56 -15.07
N GLN A 188 -23.37 -1.34 -15.20
CA GLN A 188 -23.93 -0.32 -16.08
C GLN A 188 -23.85 -0.75 -17.56
N GLU A 189 -22.71 -1.28 -18.00
CA GLU A 189 -22.54 -1.80 -19.37
C GLU A 189 -23.47 -2.97 -19.69
N ARG A 190 -23.73 -3.85 -18.69
CA ARG A 190 -24.65 -4.98 -18.84
C ARG A 190 -26.12 -4.63 -18.61
N GLY A 191 -26.44 -3.37 -18.23
CA GLY A 191 -27.80 -2.94 -17.92
C GLY A 191 -28.38 -3.61 -16.66
N GLU A 192 -27.51 -4.00 -15.72
CA GLU A 192 -27.93 -4.62 -14.45
C GLU A 192 -28.52 -3.55 -13.53
N GLY A 193 -29.69 -3.87 -12.94
CA GLY A 193 -30.41 -2.94 -12.06
C GLY A 193 -29.90 -2.94 -10.62
N GLU A 194 -28.98 -3.83 -10.26
CA GLU A 194 -28.44 -3.93 -8.89
C GLU A 194 -27.01 -4.44 -8.87
N ILE A 195 -26.28 -4.12 -7.78
CA ILE A 195 -25.02 -4.75 -7.41
C ILE A 195 -25.09 -5.22 -5.96
N VAL A 196 -24.42 -6.36 -5.65
CA VAL A 196 -24.36 -6.90 -4.29
C VAL A 196 -22.98 -6.59 -3.68
N LEU A 197 -22.98 -5.96 -2.50
CA LEU A 197 -21.80 -5.66 -1.69
C LEU A 197 -21.85 -6.44 -0.37
N TRP A 198 -20.68 -6.84 0.14
CA TRP A 198 -20.57 -7.61 1.38
C TRP A 198 -20.72 -6.71 2.61
N GLY A 199 -21.33 -7.27 3.66
CA GLY A 199 -21.53 -6.60 4.93
C GLY A 199 -22.74 -5.67 4.93
N ASP A 200 -22.72 -4.66 5.78
CA ASP A 200 -23.78 -3.66 5.93
C ASP A 200 -23.34 -2.23 5.55
N GLY A 201 -22.08 -2.07 5.14
CA GLY A 201 -21.50 -0.78 4.77
C GLY A 201 -21.12 0.13 5.94
N SER A 202 -21.31 -0.30 7.20
CA SER A 202 -21.01 0.51 8.38
C SER A 202 -19.51 0.70 8.69
N PRO A 203 -18.60 -0.25 8.36
CA PRO A 203 -17.19 -0.04 8.65
C PRO A 203 -16.62 1.19 7.99
N THR A 204 -15.70 1.86 8.68
CA THR A 204 -15.01 3.02 8.14
C THR A 204 -13.57 2.71 7.79
N ARG A 205 -13.05 3.37 6.77
CA ARG A 205 -11.69 3.23 6.29
C ARG A 205 -11.12 4.59 5.93
N GLU A 206 -9.83 4.68 6.07
CA GLU A 206 -9.04 5.77 5.53
C GLU A 206 -8.38 5.33 4.24
N PHE A 207 -8.29 6.24 3.28
CA PHE A 207 -7.64 6.03 1.99
C PHE A 207 -6.70 7.17 1.68
N LEU A 208 -5.53 6.85 1.11
CA LEU A 208 -4.54 7.82 0.65
C LEU A 208 -4.36 7.70 -0.86
N TYR A 209 -4.47 8.82 -1.56
CA TYR A 209 -4.24 8.85 -3.00
C TYR A 209 -2.78 8.50 -3.33
N VAL A 210 -2.57 7.70 -4.35
CA VAL A 210 -1.28 7.08 -4.64
C VAL A 210 -0.16 8.09 -4.94
N GLU A 211 -0.49 9.22 -5.57
CA GLU A 211 0.50 10.27 -5.84
C GLU A 211 0.93 11.00 -4.55
N ASP A 212 -0.01 11.23 -3.62
CA ASP A 212 0.32 11.76 -2.30
C ASP A 212 1.20 10.77 -1.52
N ALA A 213 0.90 9.46 -1.60
CA ALA A 213 1.75 8.45 -0.99
C ALA A 213 3.17 8.44 -1.58
N ALA A 214 3.29 8.58 -2.89
CA ALA A 214 4.58 8.68 -3.58
C ALA A 214 5.37 9.90 -3.11
N GLU A 215 4.74 11.07 -3.01
CA GLU A 215 5.35 12.29 -2.44
C GLU A 215 5.81 12.05 -0.99
N GLY A 216 4.95 11.48 -0.13
CA GLY A 216 5.26 11.22 1.28
C GLY A 216 6.47 10.29 1.45
N ILE A 217 6.55 9.22 0.65
CA ILE A 217 7.69 8.30 0.66
C ILE A 217 8.97 9.03 0.22
N TRP A 218 8.90 9.85 -0.82
CA TRP A 218 10.05 10.59 -1.33
C TRP A 218 10.53 11.66 -0.34
N LEU A 219 9.62 12.39 0.30
CA LEU A 219 9.94 13.32 1.38
C LEU A 219 10.63 12.63 2.56
N ALA A 220 10.11 11.49 3.00
CA ALA A 220 10.73 10.71 4.07
C ALA A 220 12.13 10.19 3.67
N ALA A 221 12.29 9.73 2.43
CA ALA A 221 13.60 9.31 1.93
C ALA A 221 14.66 10.43 2.00
N GLN A 222 14.25 11.67 1.76
CA GLN A 222 15.13 12.84 1.76
C GLN A 222 15.36 13.47 3.14
N ARG A 223 14.35 13.45 4.02
CA ARG A 223 14.32 14.31 5.21
C ARG A 223 14.22 13.57 6.55
N TYR A 224 13.83 12.30 6.54
CA TYR A 224 13.62 11.54 7.77
C TYR A 224 14.69 10.45 7.95
N ASP A 225 15.30 10.38 9.13
CA ASP A 225 16.37 9.44 9.43
C ASP A 225 16.36 8.99 10.90
N GLU A 226 15.19 8.74 11.47
CA GLU A 226 15.05 8.21 12.82
C GLU A 226 14.53 6.76 12.80
N PRO A 227 14.70 5.98 13.90
CA PRO A 227 14.29 4.58 13.96
C PRO A 227 12.79 4.38 14.16
N GLU A 228 12.05 5.40 14.58
CA GLU A 228 10.62 5.32 14.81
C GLU A 228 9.88 5.15 13.48
N PRO A 229 8.88 4.26 13.42
CA PRO A 229 8.02 4.17 12.23
C PRO A 229 7.14 5.41 12.10
N VAL A 230 6.71 5.72 10.88
CA VAL A 230 5.86 6.88 10.61
C VAL A 230 4.66 6.50 9.75
N ASN A 231 3.48 6.86 10.21
CA ASN A 231 2.23 6.70 9.50
C ASN A 231 2.15 7.60 8.26
N LEU A 232 1.70 7.05 7.14
CA LEU A 232 1.36 7.79 5.94
C LEU A 232 -0.12 7.63 5.62
N GLY A 233 -0.89 8.67 5.81
CA GLY A 233 -2.34 8.67 5.60
C GLY A 233 -2.87 10.04 5.18
N SER A 234 -4.19 10.10 4.98
CA SER A 234 -4.91 11.34 4.71
C SER A 234 -5.48 11.99 5.97
N GLY A 235 -5.60 11.20 7.06
CA GLY A 235 -6.29 11.61 8.28
C GLY A 235 -7.82 11.69 8.16
N VAL A 236 -8.39 11.26 7.01
CA VAL A 236 -9.83 11.33 6.74
C VAL A 236 -10.44 9.94 6.63
N GLU A 237 -11.46 9.67 7.44
CA GLU A 237 -12.17 8.41 7.51
C GLU A 237 -13.51 8.50 6.77
N ILE A 238 -13.87 7.49 5.99
CA ILE A 238 -15.14 7.38 5.27
C ILE A 238 -15.77 6.01 5.50
N SER A 239 -17.10 5.93 5.61
CA SER A 239 -17.81 4.64 5.67
C SER A 239 -17.78 3.95 4.32
N ILE A 240 -17.81 2.59 4.32
CA ILE A 240 -17.91 1.84 3.07
C ILE A 240 -19.23 2.15 2.34
N ARG A 241 -20.28 2.50 3.08
CA ARG A 241 -21.56 2.94 2.51
C ARG A 241 -21.41 4.26 1.75
N ASP A 242 -20.82 5.28 2.36
CA ASP A 242 -20.62 6.59 1.72
C ASP A 242 -19.65 6.50 0.54
N LEU A 243 -18.61 5.65 0.69
CA LEU A 243 -17.70 5.32 -0.42
C LEU A 243 -18.48 4.73 -1.60
N ALA A 244 -19.33 3.73 -1.37
CA ALA A 244 -20.10 3.07 -2.43
C ALA A 244 -21.06 4.07 -3.12
N GLN A 245 -21.71 4.94 -2.35
CA GLN A 245 -22.57 6.00 -2.88
C GLN A 245 -21.76 6.98 -3.73
N THR A 246 -20.60 7.43 -3.24
CA THR A 246 -19.72 8.35 -3.98
C THR A 246 -19.25 7.73 -5.30
N VAL A 247 -18.87 6.45 -5.28
CA VAL A 247 -18.46 5.75 -6.52
C VAL A 247 -19.66 5.61 -7.48
N ALA A 248 -20.86 5.30 -6.98
CA ALA A 248 -22.08 5.23 -7.83
C ALA A 248 -22.36 6.57 -8.50
N GLU A 249 -22.32 7.67 -7.76
CA GLU A 249 -22.47 9.03 -8.32
C GLU A 249 -21.45 9.31 -9.42
N LEU A 250 -20.15 9.04 -9.16
CA LEU A 250 -19.07 9.36 -10.08
C LEU A 250 -19.02 8.46 -11.31
N THR A 251 -19.46 7.20 -11.18
CA THR A 251 -19.60 6.28 -12.32
C THR A 251 -20.88 6.51 -13.10
N GLY A 252 -21.89 7.17 -12.52
CA GLY A 252 -23.23 7.29 -13.08
C GLY A 252 -24.06 6.01 -12.93
N PHE A 253 -23.68 5.09 -12.04
CA PHE A 253 -24.46 3.88 -11.76
C PHE A 253 -25.76 4.28 -11.05
N SER A 254 -26.90 3.97 -11.65
CA SER A 254 -28.23 4.30 -11.15
C SER A 254 -28.99 3.09 -10.57
N GLY A 255 -28.37 1.92 -10.52
CA GLY A 255 -28.94 0.72 -9.97
C GLY A 255 -28.94 0.70 -8.43
N GLU A 256 -29.55 -0.31 -7.84
CA GLU A 256 -29.61 -0.49 -6.40
C GLU A 256 -28.30 -1.06 -5.85
N ILE A 257 -27.86 -0.59 -4.67
CA ILE A 257 -26.75 -1.17 -3.91
C ILE A 257 -27.34 -2.05 -2.81
N VAL A 258 -27.30 -3.34 -3.02
CA VAL A 258 -27.79 -4.37 -2.09
C VAL A 258 -26.66 -4.83 -1.16
N TRP A 259 -26.92 -4.84 0.15
CA TRP A 259 -25.94 -5.26 1.16
C TRP A 259 -26.20 -6.69 1.63
N ASP A 260 -25.21 -7.59 1.45
CA ASP A 260 -25.24 -8.95 1.98
C ASP A 260 -24.67 -8.99 3.41
N ALA A 261 -25.51 -8.75 4.39
CA ALA A 261 -25.15 -8.77 5.81
C ALA A 261 -24.73 -10.16 6.35
N THR A 262 -24.88 -11.24 5.55
CA THR A 262 -24.36 -12.57 5.92
C THR A 262 -22.84 -12.66 5.78
N LYS A 263 -22.23 -11.72 5.06
CA LYS A 263 -20.78 -11.62 4.87
C LYS A 263 -20.15 -10.72 5.94
N PRO A 264 -18.89 -10.98 6.31
CA PRO A 264 -18.24 -10.24 7.38
C PRO A 264 -17.99 -8.76 7.01
N ASN A 265 -18.17 -7.86 7.96
CA ASN A 265 -17.83 -6.45 7.85
C ASN A 265 -16.32 -6.15 7.94
N GLY A 266 -15.53 -7.08 8.51
CA GLY A 266 -14.15 -6.83 8.89
C GLY A 266 -14.02 -5.93 10.12
N GLN A 267 -12.86 -5.29 10.31
CA GLN A 267 -12.59 -4.41 11.44
C GLN A 267 -13.46 -3.14 11.35
N PRO A 268 -14.13 -2.71 12.46
CA PRO A 268 -15.09 -1.61 12.43
C PRO A 268 -14.51 -0.29 11.94
N ARG A 269 -13.36 0.12 12.49
CA ARG A 269 -12.70 1.39 12.14
C ARG A 269 -11.21 1.21 11.89
N ARG A 270 -10.68 1.95 10.91
CA ARG A 270 -9.24 2.07 10.62
C ARG A 270 -8.91 3.47 10.14
N GLN A 271 -8.17 4.20 10.97
CA GLN A 271 -7.67 5.54 10.68
C GLN A 271 -6.33 5.73 11.37
N LEU A 272 -5.38 6.36 10.70
CA LEU A 272 -4.05 6.67 11.23
C LEU A 272 -4.01 8.06 11.88
N ASP A 273 -3.23 8.23 12.92
CA ASP A 273 -2.71 9.53 13.31
C ASP A 273 -1.58 9.90 12.34
N VAL A 274 -1.73 11.00 11.63
CA VAL A 274 -0.80 11.44 10.57
C VAL A 274 0.08 12.62 10.98
N SER A 275 -0.01 13.07 12.23
CA SER A 275 0.70 14.25 12.75
C SER A 275 2.22 14.12 12.63
N ARG A 276 2.75 12.94 12.92
CA ARG A 276 4.19 12.67 12.88
C ARG A 276 4.81 12.88 11.50
N ALA A 277 4.15 12.50 10.42
CA ALA A 277 4.64 12.72 9.07
C ALA A 277 4.73 14.22 8.71
N GLU A 278 3.76 15.01 9.16
CA GLU A 278 3.77 16.45 8.97
C GLU A 278 4.90 17.11 9.78
N GLU A 279 5.07 16.74 11.04
CA GLU A 279 6.07 17.30 11.95
C GLU A 279 7.52 16.97 11.53
N LEU A 280 7.78 15.70 11.14
CA LEU A 280 9.15 15.22 10.92
C LEU A 280 9.71 15.52 9.53
N PHE A 281 8.86 15.47 8.49
CA PHE A 281 9.33 15.70 7.12
C PHE A 281 8.38 16.52 6.24
N GLY A 282 7.33 17.09 6.83
CA GLY A 282 6.44 18.04 6.16
C GLY A 282 5.45 17.41 5.20
N PHE A 283 5.14 16.11 5.39
CA PHE A 283 4.14 15.45 4.56
C PHE A 283 2.72 15.71 5.05
N ARG A 284 1.86 16.11 4.11
CA ARG A 284 0.41 16.20 4.28
C ARG A 284 -0.25 15.81 2.96
N ALA A 285 -1.24 14.92 3.03
CA ALA A 285 -2.05 14.59 1.85
C ALA A 285 -2.76 15.83 1.31
N LYS A 286 -2.72 16.02 -0.01
CA LYS A 286 -3.21 17.22 -0.71
C LYS A 286 -4.42 16.93 -1.57
N THR A 287 -4.55 15.67 -2.06
CA THR A 287 -5.60 15.27 -2.99
C THR A 287 -6.91 15.04 -2.25
N GLY A 288 -7.94 15.80 -2.59
CA GLY A 288 -9.29 15.58 -2.08
C GLY A 288 -9.81 14.18 -2.48
N PHE A 289 -10.52 13.51 -1.56
CA PHE A 289 -10.93 12.11 -1.79
C PHE A 289 -11.77 11.95 -3.07
N ARG A 290 -12.74 12.85 -3.30
CA ARG A 290 -13.59 12.85 -4.50
C ARG A 290 -12.77 13.07 -5.78
N ASP A 291 -11.85 14.02 -5.77
CA ASP A 291 -10.96 14.31 -6.91
C ASP A 291 -10.07 13.09 -7.25
N GLY A 292 -9.49 12.43 -6.23
CA GLY A 292 -8.73 11.19 -6.42
C GLY A 292 -9.58 10.05 -7.00
N LEU A 293 -10.84 9.90 -6.58
CA LEU A 293 -11.76 8.93 -7.15
C LEU A 293 -12.10 9.25 -8.62
N GLU A 294 -12.38 10.50 -8.96
CA GLU A 294 -12.65 10.94 -10.33
C GLU A 294 -11.49 10.60 -11.26
N ARG A 295 -10.24 10.89 -10.85
CA ARG A 295 -9.03 10.53 -11.61
C ARG A 295 -8.87 9.02 -11.75
N THR A 296 -9.16 8.25 -10.70
CA THR A 296 -9.08 6.79 -10.71
C THR A 296 -10.10 6.18 -11.67
N ILE A 297 -11.34 6.65 -11.63
CA ILE A 297 -12.42 6.21 -12.53
C ILE A 297 -12.11 6.57 -13.98
N ALA A 298 -11.64 7.80 -14.23
CA ALA A 298 -11.24 8.23 -15.57
C ALA A 298 -10.10 7.36 -16.13
N TRP A 299 -9.12 7.04 -15.31
CA TRP A 299 -8.03 6.14 -15.69
C TRP A 299 -8.56 4.74 -16.03
N TYR A 300 -9.42 4.17 -15.19
CA TYR A 300 -9.98 2.83 -15.43
C TYR A 300 -10.77 2.79 -16.74
N ARG A 301 -11.64 3.77 -17.00
CA ARG A 301 -12.38 3.87 -18.27
C ARG A 301 -11.48 3.91 -19.52
N ALA A 302 -10.32 4.56 -19.40
CA ALA A 302 -9.37 4.66 -20.50
C ALA A 302 -8.53 3.39 -20.73
N HIS A 303 -8.40 2.53 -19.71
CA HIS A 303 -7.49 1.37 -19.72
C HIS A 303 -8.21 0.02 -19.49
N ALA A 304 -9.50 0.05 -19.15
CA ALA A 304 -10.28 -1.18 -19.02
C ALA A 304 -10.25 -1.99 -20.32
N PRO A 305 -10.17 -3.34 -20.23
CA PRO A 305 -10.34 -4.17 -21.42
C PRO A 305 -11.70 -3.86 -22.05
N VAL A 306 -11.72 -3.54 -23.34
CA VAL A 306 -12.97 -3.44 -24.08
C VAL A 306 -13.59 -4.84 -24.06
N HIS A 307 -14.64 -5.03 -23.25
CA HIS A 307 -15.44 -6.23 -23.36
C HIS A 307 -16.14 -6.18 -24.72
N ALA A 308 -15.58 -6.89 -25.71
CA ALA A 308 -16.26 -7.09 -26.98
C ALA A 308 -17.61 -7.73 -26.63
N GLY A 309 -18.67 -6.98 -26.87
CA GLY A 309 -20.03 -7.42 -26.62
C GLY A 309 -20.26 -8.78 -27.29
N ALA A 310 -20.75 -9.74 -26.49
CA ALA A 310 -21.21 -11.02 -26.95
C ALA A 310 -22.54 -10.87 -27.68
#